data_eb1c6f0f514c297ce06789c795f412f2
#
_entry.id   eb1c6f0f514c297ce06789c795f412f2
#
_cell.length_a   1.000
_cell.length_b   1.000
_cell.length_c   1.000
_cell.angle_alpha   90.00
_cell.angle_beta   90.00
_cell.angle_gamma   90.00
#
_symmetry.space_group_name_H-M   'P 1'
#
loop_
_entity.id
_entity.type
_entity.pdbx_description
1 polymer ?
#
loop_
_entity_poly.entity_id
_entity_poly.type
_entity_poly.pdbx_seq_one_letter_code
_entity_poly.pdbx_strand_id
1 'polypeptide(L)'
;VIRNSLRGHALRLDATPPASWGQRLSARGIFKQPLLSRHEGQWQDWDGEAFVDLPQVHLAELGRYVDLGVALTRGEGAMRAWVDVVDGKPKGAVADVSLQQVQLTTRQGLESLELSAVSGRLGAKTLAGGNQFSTEALQFVTQDGLHWPGGNVQLQLFAQTPSQKERGTLSADRLDLA
;
A
#
# COMPACT_ATOMS: atom_id res chain seq x y z
N VAL A 1 -17.92 -7.00 13.13
CA VAL A 1 -17.86 -7.33 14.56
C VAL A 1 -16.75 -6.51 15.19
N ILE A 2 -17.05 -5.82 16.28
CA ILE A 2 -16.07 -5.08 17.08
C ILE A 2 -16.06 -5.73 18.47
N ARG A 3 -14.86 -6.04 18.96
CA ARG A 3 -14.66 -6.54 20.33
C ARG A 3 -13.71 -5.60 21.04
N ASN A 4 -14.15 -4.96 22.10
CA ASN A 4 -13.36 -4.06 22.92
C ASN A 4 -13.12 -4.69 24.30
N SER A 5 -11.89 -4.56 24.76
CA SER A 5 -11.50 -4.75 26.17
C SER A 5 -10.92 -3.43 26.68
N LEU A 6 -10.53 -3.36 27.96
CA LEU A 6 -9.96 -2.15 28.57
C LEU A 6 -8.80 -1.52 27.78
N ARG A 7 -8.07 -2.32 26.98
CA ARG A 7 -6.89 -1.89 26.21
C ARG A 7 -6.77 -2.53 24.86
N GLY A 8 -7.63 -3.45 24.51
CA GLY A 8 -7.54 -4.20 23.28
C GLY A 8 -8.78 -3.97 22.44
N HIS A 9 -8.57 -3.69 21.15
CA HIS A 9 -9.62 -3.46 20.17
C HIS A 9 -9.43 -4.43 19.02
N ALA A 10 -10.35 -5.36 18.86
CA ALA A 10 -10.35 -6.26 17.71
C ALA A 10 -11.50 -5.88 16.78
N LEU A 11 -11.17 -5.59 15.53
CA LEU A 11 -12.11 -5.23 14.48
C LEU A 11 -12.19 -6.33 13.45
N ARG A 12 -13.39 -6.66 13.00
CA ARG A 12 -13.62 -7.50 11.83
C ARG A 12 -14.77 -6.92 11.01
N LEU A 13 -14.48 -6.67 9.76
CA LEU A 13 -15.43 -6.24 8.75
C LEU A 13 -15.42 -7.29 7.62
N ASP A 14 -16.59 -7.82 7.31
CA ASP A 14 -16.85 -8.57 6.08
C ASP A 14 -17.93 -7.78 5.34
N ALA A 15 -17.66 -7.33 4.14
CA ALA A 15 -18.57 -6.49 3.37
C ALA A 15 -18.67 -6.96 1.91
N THR A 16 -19.85 -6.82 1.35
CA THR A 16 -20.08 -7.03 -0.08
C THR A 16 -20.37 -5.65 -0.68
N PRO A 17 -19.38 -5.04 -1.36
CA PRO A 17 -19.56 -3.75 -1.97
C PRO A 17 -20.47 -3.85 -3.21
N PRO A 18 -20.89 -2.70 -3.80
CA PRO A 18 -21.48 -2.67 -5.13
C PRO A 18 -20.58 -3.37 -6.16
N ALA A 19 -21.15 -4.00 -7.17
CA ALA A 19 -20.39 -4.76 -8.18
C ALA A 19 -19.32 -3.92 -8.90
N SER A 20 -19.54 -2.61 -9.03
CA SER A 20 -18.55 -1.67 -9.59
C SER A 20 -17.29 -1.50 -8.76
N TRP A 21 -17.26 -1.94 -7.50
CA TRP A 21 -16.12 -1.82 -6.60
C TRP A 21 -15.34 -3.13 -6.50
N GLY A 22 -15.96 -4.26 -6.85
CA GLY A 22 -15.36 -5.57 -6.78
C GLY A 22 -16.23 -6.60 -6.06
N GLN A 23 -15.60 -7.62 -5.52
CA GLN A 23 -16.25 -8.70 -4.77
C GLN A 23 -16.20 -8.47 -3.25
N ARG A 24 -16.80 -9.42 -2.51
CA ARG A 24 -16.77 -9.43 -1.05
C ARG A 24 -15.36 -9.27 -0.52
N LEU A 25 -15.18 -8.28 0.32
CA LEU A 25 -13.91 -7.98 0.98
C LEU A 25 -13.96 -8.37 2.46
N SER A 26 -12.79 -8.62 3.04
CA SER A 26 -12.66 -8.76 4.49
C SER A 26 -11.54 -7.86 5.02
N ALA A 27 -11.78 -7.25 6.18
CA ALA A 27 -10.79 -6.50 6.92
C ALA A 27 -10.75 -6.95 8.37
N ARG A 28 -9.57 -7.01 8.95
CA ARG A 28 -9.34 -7.36 10.35
C ARG A 28 -8.31 -6.41 10.92
N GLY A 29 -8.47 -6.07 12.20
CA GLY A 29 -7.48 -5.27 12.91
C GLY A 29 -7.42 -5.67 14.37
N ILE A 30 -6.23 -5.64 14.93
CA ILE A 30 -5.96 -5.86 16.34
C ILE A 30 -5.12 -4.70 16.82
N PHE A 31 -5.69 -3.92 17.72
CA PHE A 31 -5.06 -2.71 18.23
C PHE A 31 -5.00 -2.74 19.76
N LYS A 32 -4.03 -2.04 20.29
CA LYS A 32 -3.83 -1.84 21.73
C LYS A 32 -3.75 -0.34 22.01
N GLN A 33 -4.33 0.08 23.11
CA GLN A 33 -4.20 1.44 23.60
C GLN A 33 -3.14 1.48 24.73
N PRO A 34 -2.19 2.44 24.71
CA PRO A 34 -1.21 2.61 25.78
C PRO A 34 -1.88 2.95 27.12
N LEU A 35 -1.19 2.61 28.21
CA LEU A 35 -1.65 2.89 29.60
C LEU A 35 -1.88 4.36 29.90
N LEU A 36 -1.08 5.22 29.30
CA LEU A 36 -1.06 6.67 29.49
C LEU A 36 -1.56 7.38 28.23
N SER A 37 -2.63 6.85 27.62
CA SER A 37 -3.27 7.51 26.49
C SER A 37 -3.81 8.88 26.91
N ARG A 38 -3.52 9.89 26.09
CA ARG A 38 -4.06 11.25 26.27
C ARG A 38 -5.49 11.37 25.74
N HIS A 39 -5.92 10.40 24.93
CA HIS A 39 -7.21 10.38 24.22
C HIS A 39 -7.88 9.03 24.48
N GLU A 40 -8.33 8.82 25.72
CA GLU A 40 -9.00 7.57 26.10
C GLU A 40 -10.18 7.25 25.18
N GLY A 41 -10.15 6.03 24.62
CA GLY A 41 -11.19 5.55 23.70
C GLY A 41 -11.08 6.07 22.27
N GLN A 42 -10.10 6.92 21.94
CA GLN A 42 -9.88 7.43 20.60
C GLN A 42 -8.79 6.63 19.87
N TRP A 43 -8.98 6.43 18.57
CA TRP A 43 -8.10 5.63 17.74
C TRP A 43 -6.71 6.27 17.49
N GLN A 44 -6.54 7.56 17.79
CA GLN A 44 -5.31 8.32 17.57
C GLN A 44 -4.11 7.78 18.37
N ASP A 45 -4.36 7.09 19.46
CA ASP A 45 -3.31 6.52 20.32
C ASP A 45 -3.24 4.97 20.19
N TRP A 46 -3.82 4.41 19.13
CA TRP A 46 -3.81 2.95 18.96
C TRP A 46 -2.57 2.48 18.21
N ASP A 47 -1.94 1.44 18.76
CA ASP A 47 -0.88 0.68 18.11
C ASP A 47 -1.39 -0.70 17.74
N GLY A 48 -1.02 -1.19 16.58
CA GLY A 48 -1.45 -2.52 16.16
C GLY A 48 -1.28 -2.80 14.70
N GLU A 49 -2.01 -3.79 14.24
CA GLU A 49 -1.93 -4.30 12.87
C GLU A 49 -3.33 -4.40 12.26
N ALA A 50 -3.40 -4.10 10.98
CA ALA A 50 -4.59 -4.32 10.17
C ALA A 50 -4.26 -5.23 8.97
N PHE A 51 -5.22 -6.02 8.57
CA PHE A 51 -5.17 -6.87 7.39
C PHE A 51 -6.42 -6.65 6.56
N VAL A 52 -6.24 -6.55 5.25
CA VAL A 52 -7.34 -6.41 4.27
C VAL A 52 -7.14 -7.43 3.17
N ASP A 53 -8.21 -8.15 2.84
CA ASP A 53 -8.27 -9.10 1.72
C ASP A 53 -9.33 -8.62 0.73
N LEU A 54 -8.87 -8.30 -0.47
CA LEU A 54 -9.66 -7.81 -1.60
C LEU A 54 -9.51 -8.81 -2.75
N PRO A 55 -10.33 -9.87 -2.82
CA PRO A 55 -10.24 -10.88 -3.88
C PRO A 55 -10.44 -10.31 -5.28
N GLN A 56 -11.19 -9.22 -5.37
CA GLN A 56 -11.34 -8.44 -6.59
C GLN A 56 -11.55 -6.97 -6.21
N VAL A 57 -10.74 -6.10 -6.78
CA VAL A 57 -10.78 -4.66 -6.57
C VAL A 57 -10.64 -3.92 -7.89
N HIS A 58 -11.35 -2.81 -8.03
CA HIS A 58 -11.16 -1.84 -9.10
C HIS A 58 -10.32 -0.68 -8.58
N LEU A 59 -9.10 -0.53 -9.11
CA LEU A 59 -8.12 0.42 -8.59
C LEU A 59 -8.57 1.88 -8.69
N ALA A 60 -9.32 2.24 -9.73
CA ALA A 60 -9.87 3.59 -9.88
C ALA A 60 -10.80 3.97 -8.72
N GLU A 61 -11.56 3.03 -8.18
CA GLU A 61 -12.40 3.26 -7.01
C GLU A 61 -11.58 3.33 -5.72
N LEU A 62 -10.58 2.44 -5.56
CA LEU A 62 -9.69 2.46 -4.40
C LEU A 62 -8.92 3.79 -4.30
N GLY A 63 -8.42 4.31 -5.41
CA GLY A 63 -7.67 5.57 -5.48
C GLY A 63 -8.46 6.81 -5.03
N ARG A 64 -9.79 6.74 -4.93
CA ARG A 64 -10.63 7.82 -4.38
C ARG A 64 -10.55 7.94 -2.85
N TYR A 65 -10.16 6.86 -2.18
CA TYR A 65 -10.16 6.77 -0.71
C TYR A 65 -8.77 6.66 -0.13
N VAL A 66 -7.79 6.25 -0.92
CA VAL A 66 -6.41 6.03 -0.48
C VAL A 66 -5.48 6.83 -1.37
N ASP A 67 -4.76 7.78 -0.78
CA ASP A 67 -3.69 8.50 -1.48
C ASP A 67 -2.43 7.61 -1.53
N LEU A 68 -2.12 7.11 -2.71
CA LEU A 68 -0.96 6.26 -2.98
C LEU A 68 0.23 7.04 -3.56
N GLY A 69 0.11 8.38 -3.66
CA GLY A 69 1.11 9.22 -4.30
C GLY A 69 1.19 9.08 -5.83
N VAL A 70 0.31 8.24 -6.41
CA VAL A 70 0.16 8.00 -7.85
C VAL A 70 -1.32 8.01 -8.20
N ALA A 71 -1.67 8.51 -9.37
CA ALA A 71 -3.03 8.45 -9.87
C ALA A 71 -3.27 7.10 -10.55
N LEU A 72 -4.09 6.26 -9.92
CA LEU A 72 -4.57 5.00 -10.47
C LEU A 72 -5.89 5.25 -11.21
N THR A 73 -5.86 5.27 -12.53
CA THR A 73 -7.02 5.58 -13.37
C THR A 73 -7.75 4.32 -13.82
N ARG A 74 -7.05 3.20 -13.90
CA ARG A 74 -7.57 1.91 -14.33
C ARG A 74 -6.82 0.77 -13.68
N GLY A 75 -7.45 -0.40 -13.60
CA GLY A 75 -6.87 -1.66 -13.14
C GLY A 75 -7.85 -2.44 -12.30
N GLU A 76 -7.74 -3.76 -12.38
CA GLU A 76 -8.53 -4.69 -11.59
C GLU A 76 -7.72 -5.90 -11.18
N GLY A 77 -8.15 -6.60 -10.14
CA GLY A 77 -7.50 -7.81 -9.69
C GLY A 77 -7.62 -8.04 -8.19
N ALA A 78 -6.72 -8.85 -7.66
CA ALA A 78 -6.69 -9.21 -6.25
C ALA A 78 -5.59 -8.45 -5.50
N MET A 79 -5.87 -8.12 -4.25
CA MET A 79 -4.91 -7.49 -3.34
C MET A 79 -5.11 -7.99 -1.91
N ARG A 80 -4.02 -8.25 -1.21
CA ARG A 80 -3.98 -8.44 0.24
C ARG A 80 -3.00 -7.46 0.84
N ALA A 81 -3.40 -6.78 1.90
CA ALA A 81 -2.54 -5.78 2.53
C ALA A 81 -2.45 -5.99 4.04
N TRP A 82 -1.28 -5.79 4.58
CA TRP A 82 -0.97 -5.73 6.00
C TRP A 82 -0.45 -4.33 6.31
N VAL A 83 -0.96 -3.73 7.36
CA VAL A 83 -0.63 -2.35 7.74
C VAL A 83 -0.26 -2.31 9.21
N ASP A 84 0.93 -1.81 9.51
CA ASP A 84 1.37 -1.49 10.86
C ASP A 84 0.90 -0.09 11.23
N VAL A 85 0.26 0.02 12.38
CA VAL A 85 -0.28 1.29 12.90
C VAL A 85 0.43 1.62 14.22
N VAL A 86 0.93 2.84 14.32
CA VAL A 86 1.53 3.39 15.54
C VAL A 86 0.96 4.79 15.74
N ASP A 87 0.50 5.08 16.96
CA ASP A 87 -0.19 6.32 17.30
C ASP A 87 -1.33 6.63 16.31
N GLY A 88 -2.16 5.61 15.98
CA GLY A 88 -3.27 5.72 15.05
C GLY A 88 -2.89 6.02 13.60
N LYS A 89 -1.61 6.00 13.23
CA LYS A 89 -1.11 6.32 11.90
C LYS A 89 -0.45 5.13 11.24
N PRO A 90 -0.65 4.89 9.93
CA PRO A 90 0.12 3.90 9.19
C PRO A 90 1.61 4.23 9.24
N LYS A 91 2.42 3.27 9.66
CA LYS A 91 3.89 3.36 9.70
C LYS A 91 4.57 2.43 8.72
N GLY A 92 3.92 1.32 8.43
CA GLY A 92 4.36 0.35 7.45
C GLY A 92 3.16 -0.28 6.77
N ALA A 93 3.34 -0.69 5.54
CA ALA A 93 2.38 -1.49 4.80
C ALA A 93 3.09 -2.45 3.87
N VAL A 94 2.54 -3.64 3.73
CA VAL A 94 2.95 -4.64 2.74
C VAL A 94 1.70 -5.09 2.00
N ALA A 95 1.77 -5.19 0.68
CA ALA A 95 0.66 -5.65 -0.13
C ALA A 95 1.12 -6.70 -1.15
N ASP A 96 0.46 -7.86 -1.16
CA ASP A 96 0.52 -8.80 -2.27
C ASP A 96 -0.50 -8.39 -3.32
N VAL A 97 -0.07 -8.25 -4.56
CA VAL A 97 -0.91 -7.80 -5.67
C VAL A 97 -0.86 -8.77 -6.84
N SER A 98 -2.00 -8.91 -7.50
CA SER A 98 -2.15 -9.60 -8.78
C SER A 98 -3.20 -8.84 -9.59
N LEU A 99 -2.74 -7.94 -10.44
CA LEU A 99 -3.56 -6.93 -11.09
C LEU A 99 -3.42 -7.02 -12.61
N GLN A 100 -4.44 -6.60 -13.32
CA GLN A 100 -4.50 -6.55 -14.77
C GLN A 100 -4.97 -5.18 -15.26
N GLN A 101 -4.57 -4.83 -16.48
CA GLN A 101 -4.96 -3.58 -17.15
C GLN A 101 -4.73 -2.34 -16.27
N VAL A 102 -3.58 -2.28 -15.61
CA VAL A 102 -3.24 -1.18 -14.71
C VAL A 102 -2.77 0.02 -15.52
N GLN A 103 -3.38 1.17 -15.26
CA GLN A 103 -2.94 2.45 -15.78
C GLN A 103 -2.68 3.39 -14.60
N LEU A 104 -1.45 3.90 -14.55
CA LEU A 104 -1.03 4.80 -13.49
C LEU A 104 -0.27 6.00 -14.05
N THR A 105 -0.43 7.14 -13.40
CA THR A 105 0.30 8.37 -13.70
C THR A 105 0.97 8.87 -12.42
N THR A 106 2.29 9.04 -12.46
CA THR A 106 3.08 9.40 -11.28
C THR A 106 3.08 10.89 -10.99
N ARG A 107 3.03 11.73 -12.03
CA ARG A 107 2.98 13.20 -11.92
C ARG A 107 2.25 13.79 -13.13
N GLN A 108 1.73 15.00 -12.95
CA GLN A 108 1.17 15.76 -14.08
C GLN A 108 2.25 16.03 -15.13
N GLY A 109 1.94 15.71 -16.39
CA GLY A 109 2.83 15.93 -17.54
C GLY A 109 3.78 14.78 -17.87
N LEU A 110 3.78 13.69 -17.08
CA LEU A 110 4.44 12.44 -17.47
C LEU A 110 3.45 11.53 -18.21
N GLU A 111 3.97 10.72 -19.13
CA GLU A 111 3.19 9.69 -19.79
C GLU A 111 2.65 8.67 -18.77
N SER A 112 1.45 8.17 -19.04
CA SER A 112 0.85 7.11 -18.23
C SER A 112 1.63 5.81 -18.44
N LEU A 113 1.95 5.12 -17.37
CA LEU A 113 2.46 3.76 -17.45
C LEU A 113 1.28 2.80 -17.58
N GLU A 114 1.26 2.01 -18.64
CA GLU A 114 0.22 1.03 -18.92
C GLU A 114 0.79 -0.38 -18.81
N LEU A 115 0.23 -1.14 -17.86
CA LEU A 115 0.63 -2.52 -17.60
C LEU A 115 -0.55 -3.45 -17.92
N SER A 116 -0.30 -4.42 -18.78
CA SER A 116 -1.29 -5.48 -19.05
C SER A 116 -1.45 -6.43 -17.87
N ALA A 117 -0.37 -6.68 -17.14
CA ALA A 117 -0.37 -7.45 -15.90
C ALA A 117 0.73 -6.97 -14.96
N VAL A 118 0.48 -7.05 -13.65
CA VAL A 118 1.49 -6.84 -12.60
C VAL A 118 1.18 -7.74 -11.41
N SER A 119 2.20 -8.39 -10.87
CA SER A 119 2.10 -9.21 -9.67
C SER A 119 3.39 -9.13 -8.85
N GLY A 120 3.25 -9.35 -7.55
CA GLY A 120 4.38 -9.31 -6.61
C GLY A 120 3.97 -8.75 -5.28
N ARG A 121 4.97 -8.50 -4.44
CA ARG A 121 4.80 -7.88 -3.13
C ARG A 121 5.35 -6.46 -3.15
N LEU A 122 4.57 -5.52 -2.68
CA LEU A 122 4.91 -4.11 -2.54
C LEU A 122 5.01 -3.77 -1.06
N GLY A 123 6.03 -3.02 -0.67
CA GLY A 123 6.21 -2.55 0.70
C GLY A 123 6.39 -1.05 0.75
N ALA A 124 5.84 -0.42 1.79
CA ALA A 124 6.09 0.97 2.13
C ALA A 124 6.31 1.10 3.63
N LYS A 125 7.29 1.88 4.06
CA LYS A 125 7.59 2.09 5.47
C LYS A 125 8.05 3.53 5.71
N THR A 126 7.50 4.16 6.74
CA THR A 126 7.96 5.46 7.22
C THR A 126 9.13 5.24 8.17
N LEU A 127 10.25 5.88 7.89
CA LEU A 127 11.46 5.89 8.70
C LEU A 127 11.60 7.25 9.41
N ALA A 128 12.48 7.32 10.41
CA ALA A 128 12.74 8.57 11.14
C ALA A 128 13.23 9.73 10.25
N GLY A 129 13.81 9.42 9.09
CA GLY A 129 14.37 10.40 8.15
C GLY A 129 13.77 10.36 6.75
N GLY A 130 12.61 9.72 6.53
CA GLY A 130 12.00 9.63 5.21
C GLY A 130 11.10 8.43 5.01
N ASN A 131 10.99 7.97 3.78
CA ASN A 131 10.15 6.83 3.41
C ASN A 131 10.98 5.79 2.65
N GLN A 132 10.66 4.53 2.87
CA GLN A 132 11.21 3.39 2.14
C GLN A 132 10.08 2.70 1.37
N PHE A 133 10.36 2.39 0.13
CA PHE A 133 9.51 1.56 -0.73
C PHE A 133 10.31 0.33 -1.14
N SER A 134 9.65 -0.81 -1.23
CA SER A 134 10.27 -2.06 -1.64
C SER A 134 9.35 -2.88 -2.53
N THR A 135 9.95 -3.71 -3.36
CA THR A 135 9.24 -4.73 -4.11
C THR A 135 9.93 -6.07 -3.90
N GLU A 136 9.15 -7.14 -3.84
CA GLU A 136 9.66 -8.51 -3.81
C GLU A 136 8.98 -9.30 -4.93
N ALA A 137 9.80 -10.00 -5.73
CA ALA A 137 9.35 -10.80 -6.86
C ALA A 137 8.39 -10.05 -7.80
N LEU A 138 8.62 -8.73 -7.97
CA LEU A 138 7.77 -7.90 -8.82
C LEU A 138 7.92 -8.33 -10.28
N GLN A 139 6.82 -8.77 -10.87
CA GLN A 139 6.70 -9.12 -12.28
C GLN A 139 5.69 -8.20 -12.94
N PHE A 140 5.95 -7.75 -14.15
CA PHE A 140 4.97 -7.01 -14.92
C PHE A 140 5.15 -7.20 -16.42
N VAL A 141 4.09 -6.95 -17.15
CA VAL A 141 4.06 -6.91 -18.61
C VAL A 141 3.47 -5.58 -18.99
N THR A 142 4.16 -4.79 -19.78
CA THR A 142 3.66 -3.53 -20.32
C THR A 142 2.67 -3.78 -21.48
N GLN A 143 1.93 -2.77 -21.88
CA GLN A 143 0.95 -2.94 -22.95
C GLN A 143 1.63 -3.14 -24.32
N ASP A 144 2.83 -2.62 -24.51
CA ASP A 144 3.68 -2.83 -25.72
C ASP A 144 4.47 -4.15 -25.70
N GLY A 145 4.28 -4.98 -24.65
CA GLY A 145 4.80 -6.34 -24.60
C GLY A 145 6.16 -6.50 -23.92
N LEU A 146 6.72 -5.44 -23.32
CA LEU A 146 7.92 -5.59 -22.51
C LEU A 146 7.59 -6.43 -21.26
N HIS A 147 8.38 -7.45 -21.02
CA HIS A 147 8.20 -8.37 -19.90
C HIS A 147 9.33 -8.22 -18.88
N TRP A 148 8.98 -7.84 -17.66
CA TRP A 148 9.87 -7.87 -16.50
C TRP A 148 9.66 -9.18 -15.74
N PRO A 149 10.64 -10.09 -15.73
CA PRO A 149 10.45 -11.46 -15.24
C PRO A 149 10.46 -11.62 -13.73
N GLY A 150 10.75 -10.57 -13.00
CA GLY A 150 10.82 -10.54 -11.56
C GLY A 150 12.09 -9.91 -11.04
N GLY A 151 11.99 -9.25 -9.88
CA GLY A 151 13.11 -8.61 -9.21
C GLY A 151 12.68 -7.96 -7.91
N ASN A 152 13.68 -7.68 -7.07
CA ASN A 152 13.52 -6.97 -5.82
C ASN A 152 14.13 -5.58 -5.98
N VAL A 153 13.37 -4.56 -5.68
CA VAL A 153 13.81 -3.17 -5.73
C VAL A 153 13.51 -2.51 -4.40
N GLN A 154 14.43 -1.72 -3.93
CA GLN A 154 14.26 -0.90 -2.74
C GLN A 154 14.61 0.55 -3.07
N LEU A 155 13.69 1.46 -2.80
CA LEU A 155 13.87 2.90 -2.93
C LEU A 155 13.72 3.52 -1.54
N GLN A 156 14.74 4.24 -1.10
CA GLN A 156 14.67 5.02 0.12
C GLN A 156 14.76 6.50 -0.23
N LEU A 157 13.74 7.25 0.17
CA LEU A 157 13.64 8.71 -0.02
C LEU A 157 13.86 9.38 1.34
N PHE A 158 14.80 10.30 1.41
CA PHE A 158 15.09 11.05 2.62
C PHE A 158 14.29 12.36 2.64
N ALA A 159 13.79 12.72 3.81
CA ALA A 159 13.08 13.97 4.02
C ALA A 159 13.97 15.16 3.66
N GLN A 160 13.41 16.15 3.00
CA GLN A 160 14.09 17.43 2.74
C GLN A 160 14.36 18.16 4.05
N THR A 161 15.58 18.64 4.19
CA THR A 161 15.93 19.64 5.20
C THR A 161 16.24 20.97 4.51
N PRO A 162 16.11 22.11 5.18
CA PRO A 162 16.36 23.43 4.57
C PRO A 162 17.74 23.58 3.90
N SER A 163 18.69 22.72 4.26
CA SER A 163 20.07 22.74 3.77
C SER A 163 20.41 21.60 2.79
N GLN A 164 19.50 20.67 2.53
CA GLN A 164 19.79 19.51 1.68
C GLN A 164 18.69 19.30 0.64
N LYS A 165 19.11 19.09 -0.62
CA LYS A 165 18.22 18.65 -1.70
C LYS A 165 17.66 17.26 -1.41
N GLU A 166 16.53 16.92 -2.04
CA GLU A 166 16.00 15.56 -2.02
C GLU A 166 17.09 14.54 -2.37
N ARG A 167 17.21 13.52 -1.53
CA ARG A 167 18.14 12.41 -1.74
C ARG A 167 17.34 11.13 -1.71
N GLY A 168 17.69 10.22 -2.62
CA GLY A 168 17.16 8.87 -2.63
C GLY A 168 18.28 7.87 -2.86
N THR A 169 18.11 6.68 -2.32
CA THR A 169 18.97 5.52 -2.60
C THR A 169 18.11 4.47 -3.26
N LEU A 170 18.50 4.04 -4.45
CA LEU A 170 17.89 2.92 -5.18
C LEU A 170 18.82 1.73 -5.10
N SER A 171 18.29 0.59 -4.69
CA SER A 171 18.96 -0.71 -4.70
C SER A 171 18.08 -1.71 -5.44
N ALA A 172 18.66 -2.52 -6.30
CA ALA A 172 17.97 -3.58 -7.01
C ALA A 172 18.88 -4.81 -7.09
N ASP A 173 18.30 -5.99 -6.99
CA ASP A 173 19.04 -7.25 -7.16
C ASP A 173 19.26 -7.61 -8.63
N ARG A 174 18.44 -7.06 -9.51
CA ARG A 174 18.55 -7.19 -10.96
C ARG A 174 18.14 -5.88 -11.62
N LEU A 175 19.00 -5.32 -12.45
CA LEU A 175 18.71 -4.22 -13.35
C LEU A 175 19.10 -4.69 -14.75
N ASP A 176 18.12 -4.85 -15.63
CA ASP A 176 18.34 -5.03 -17.05
C ASP A 176 18.23 -3.65 -17.69
N LEU A 177 19.35 -3.15 -18.19
CA LEU A 177 19.47 -1.83 -18.78
C LEU A 177 19.60 -1.93 -20.31
N ALA A 178 19.01 -2.96 -20.92
CA ALA A 178 19.03 -3.15 -22.36
C ALA A 178 18.22 -2.10 -23.11
#